data_8a3f9d52a3b6e6134754ee30067f7778
#
_entry.id   8a3f9d52a3b6e6134754ee30067f7778
#
_cell.length_a   1.000
_cell.length_b   1.000
_cell.length_c   1.000
_cell.angle_alpha   90.00
_cell.angle_beta   90.00
_cell.angle_gamma   90.00
#
_symmetry.space_group_name_H-M   'P 1'
#
loop_
_entity.id
_entity.type
_entity.pdbx_description
1 polymer ?
#
loop_
_entity_poly.entity_id
_entity_poly.type
_entity_poly.pdbx_seq_one_letter_code
_entity_poly.pdbx_strand_id
1 'polypeptide(L)'
;MIKIKDIHKSFGSLEVLKGIDLTINKGEVVSIVGPSGAGKTTLLQIIGTLDRPNSGTVEINGENISRLSTKKLADFRNRHIGFVFQFHQLLPEFTALENIMIPALIAGESKKAARKRAEELLEFMGLAERACHKPAELSGGEKQRVAVARALVNHPDVI
;
A
#
# COMPACT_ATOMS: atom_id res chain seq x y z
N MET A 1 -5.15 -7.98 11.66
CA MET A 1 -6.56 -7.61 11.88
C MET A 1 -6.70 -6.11 11.78
N ILE A 2 -7.70 -5.62 11.03
CA ILE A 2 -8.01 -4.19 10.88
C ILE A 2 -9.36 -3.95 11.56
N LYS A 3 -9.45 -2.91 12.38
CA LYS A 3 -10.71 -2.43 12.97
C LYS A 3 -10.90 -0.96 12.65
N ILE A 4 -12.03 -0.64 12.09
CA ILE A 4 -12.46 0.72 11.77
C ILE A 4 -13.72 0.99 12.58
N LYS A 5 -13.76 2.11 13.28
CA LYS A 5 -14.89 2.49 14.09
C LYS A 5 -15.29 3.94 13.84
N ASP A 6 -16.54 4.12 13.45
CA ASP A 6 -17.23 5.40 13.29
C ASP A 6 -16.43 6.39 12.41
N ILE A 7 -15.95 5.91 11.26
CA ILE A 7 -15.15 6.74 10.36
C ILE A 7 -16.02 7.72 9.59
N HIS A 8 -15.75 9.01 9.78
CA HIS A 8 -16.31 10.11 9.00
C HIS A 8 -15.24 10.80 8.18
N LYS A 9 -15.58 11.18 6.96
CA LYS A 9 -14.73 11.97 6.08
C LYS A 9 -15.55 12.91 5.20
N SER A 10 -15.18 14.19 5.23
CA SER A 10 -15.76 15.24 4.39
C SER A 10 -14.70 15.99 3.62
N PHE A 11 -15.05 16.48 2.45
CA PHE A 11 -14.27 17.39 1.62
C PHE A 11 -15.10 18.67 1.42
N GLY A 12 -14.76 19.73 2.14
CA GLY A 12 -15.61 20.93 2.24
C GLY A 12 -16.98 20.57 2.84
N SER A 13 -18.06 20.88 2.12
CA SER A 13 -19.43 20.56 2.53
C SER A 13 -19.89 19.15 2.15
N LEU A 14 -19.12 18.41 1.36
CA LEU A 14 -19.47 17.08 0.91
C LEU A 14 -19.01 16.02 1.93
N GLU A 15 -19.95 15.40 2.64
CA GLU A 15 -19.68 14.26 3.50
C GLU A 15 -19.65 12.97 2.67
N VAL A 16 -18.47 12.34 2.59
CA VAL A 16 -18.19 11.15 1.76
C VAL A 16 -18.30 9.86 2.56
N LEU A 17 -17.78 9.83 3.79
CA LEU A 17 -17.93 8.70 4.71
C LEU A 17 -18.73 9.16 5.92
N LYS A 18 -19.75 8.36 6.27
CA LYS A 18 -20.82 8.73 7.23
C LYS A 18 -20.92 7.68 8.33
N GLY A 19 -19.88 7.54 9.16
CA GLY A 19 -19.88 6.59 10.26
C GLY A 19 -19.69 5.15 9.77
N ILE A 20 -18.52 4.85 9.18
CA ILE A 20 -18.21 3.50 8.69
C ILE A 20 -17.60 2.67 9.81
N ASP A 21 -18.19 1.51 10.07
CA ASP A 21 -17.66 0.45 10.93
C ASP A 21 -17.29 -0.76 10.08
N LEU A 22 -16.06 -1.29 10.26
CA LEU A 22 -15.59 -2.46 9.54
C LEU A 22 -14.54 -3.20 10.38
N THR A 23 -14.63 -4.52 10.39
CA THR A 23 -13.58 -5.38 10.94
C THR A 23 -13.14 -6.37 9.87
N ILE A 24 -11.82 -6.47 9.67
CA ILE A 24 -11.19 -7.43 8.76
C ILE A 24 -10.24 -8.28 9.60
N ASN A 25 -10.43 -9.59 9.57
CA ASN A 25 -9.60 -10.52 10.32
C ASN A 25 -8.31 -10.84 9.55
N LYS A 26 -7.34 -11.41 10.26
CA LYS A 26 -6.09 -11.84 9.64
C LYS A 26 -6.36 -12.94 8.60
N GLY A 27 -5.80 -12.77 7.40
CA GLY A 27 -5.94 -13.71 6.28
C GLY A 27 -7.22 -13.54 5.46
N GLU A 28 -8.10 -12.60 5.81
CA GLU A 28 -9.27 -12.30 4.99
C GLU A 28 -8.89 -11.49 3.74
N VAL A 29 -9.55 -11.80 2.63
CA VAL A 29 -9.57 -10.99 1.41
C VAL A 29 -10.93 -10.31 1.34
N VAL A 30 -10.93 -8.98 1.35
CA VAL A 30 -12.15 -8.17 1.38
C VAL A 30 -12.24 -7.33 0.11
N SER A 31 -13.42 -7.33 -0.52
CA SER A 31 -13.74 -6.45 -1.64
C SER A 31 -14.71 -5.36 -1.21
N ILE A 32 -14.34 -4.10 -1.47
CA ILE A 32 -15.20 -2.93 -1.22
C ILE A 32 -15.90 -2.57 -2.53
N VAL A 33 -17.21 -2.78 -2.58
CA VAL A 33 -18.03 -2.57 -3.76
C VAL A 33 -19.01 -1.42 -3.56
N GLY A 34 -19.50 -0.84 -4.66
CA GLY A 34 -20.47 0.26 -4.62
C GLY A 34 -20.35 1.17 -5.87
N PRO A 35 -21.28 2.10 -6.06
CA PRO A 35 -21.29 3.02 -7.20
C PRO A 35 -20.06 3.97 -7.21
N SER A 36 -19.81 4.62 -8.34
CA SER A 36 -18.80 5.68 -8.42
C SER A 36 -19.15 6.81 -7.44
N GLY A 37 -18.15 7.37 -6.78
CA GLY A 37 -18.35 8.43 -5.78
C GLY A 37 -18.78 7.95 -4.39
N ALA A 38 -19.03 6.65 -4.16
CA ALA A 38 -19.46 6.11 -2.86
C ALA A 38 -18.37 6.13 -1.75
N GLY A 39 -17.20 6.74 -1.99
CA GLY A 39 -16.16 6.84 -0.97
C GLY A 39 -15.21 5.64 -0.86
N LYS A 40 -15.30 4.63 -1.76
CA LYS A 40 -14.45 3.43 -1.70
C LYS A 40 -12.95 3.75 -1.66
N THR A 41 -12.50 4.59 -2.58
CA THR A 41 -11.10 5.03 -2.65
C THR A 41 -10.70 5.81 -1.39
N THR A 42 -11.58 6.68 -0.90
CA THR A 42 -11.35 7.45 0.33
C THR A 42 -11.20 6.52 1.54
N LEU A 43 -12.04 5.51 1.66
CA LEU A 43 -11.93 4.52 2.74
C LEU A 43 -10.61 3.73 2.63
N LEU A 44 -10.24 3.25 1.43
CA LEU A 44 -8.96 2.57 1.21
C LEU A 44 -7.76 3.47 1.51
N GLN A 45 -7.82 4.76 1.17
CA GLN A 45 -6.75 5.72 1.50
C GLN A 45 -6.62 5.94 3.01
N ILE A 46 -7.73 5.96 3.74
CA ILE A 46 -7.72 6.08 5.21
C ILE A 46 -7.16 4.81 5.86
N ILE A 47 -7.61 3.62 5.44
CA ILE A 47 -7.07 2.34 5.91
C ILE A 47 -5.57 2.25 5.59
N GLY A 48 -5.20 2.62 4.38
CA GLY A 48 -3.81 2.65 3.91
C GLY A 48 -2.97 3.80 4.48
N THR A 49 -3.53 4.63 5.37
CA THR A 49 -2.80 5.74 6.01
C THR A 49 -2.32 6.85 5.05
N LEU A 50 -2.87 6.90 3.84
CA LEU A 50 -2.58 7.96 2.86
C LEU A 50 -3.41 9.23 3.14
N ASP A 51 -4.56 9.09 3.79
CA ASP A 51 -5.39 10.18 4.26
C ASP A 51 -5.82 9.95 5.72
N ARG A 52 -6.33 10.98 6.37
CA ARG A 52 -6.85 10.90 7.75
C ARG A 52 -8.37 11.10 7.74
N PRO A 53 -9.10 10.37 8.59
CA PRO A 53 -10.51 10.66 8.80
C PRO A 53 -10.69 11.99 9.54
N ASN A 54 -11.86 12.59 9.43
CA ASN A 54 -12.24 13.75 10.26
C ASN A 54 -12.55 13.31 11.71
N SER A 55 -13.17 12.14 11.86
CA SER A 55 -13.43 11.51 13.16
C SER A 55 -13.46 9.99 13.02
N GLY A 56 -13.52 9.31 14.16
CA GLY A 56 -13.43 7.86 14.24
C GLY A 56 -12.00 7.34 14.45
N THR A 57 -11.84 6.03 14.44
CA THR A 57 -10.55 5.38 14.72
C THR A 57 -10.26 4.26 13.74
N VAL A 58 -8.99 4.12 13.39
CA VAL A 58 -8.46 2.98 12.64
C VAL A 58 -7.40 2.30 13.49
N GLU A 59 -7.56 1.00 13.68
CA GLU A 59 -6.62 0.14 14.40
C GLU A 59 -6.14 -0.97 13.46
N ILE A 60 -4.84 -1.17 13.38
CA ILE A 60 -4.21 -2.24 12.60
C ILE A 60 -3.32 -3.04 13.56
N ASN A 61 -3.57 -4.35 13.66
CA ASN A 61 -2.85 -5.26 14.54
C ASN A 61 -2.76 -4.80 16.01
N GLY A 62 -3.81 -4.13 16.52
CA GLY A 62 -3.88 -3.61 17.89
C GLY A 62 -3.27 -2.22 18.06
N GLU A 63 -2.65 -1.65 17.02
CA GLU A 63 -2.12 -0.29 17.07
C GLU A 63 -3.13 0.72 16.50
N ASN A 64 -3.48 1.73 17.29
CA ASN A 64 -4.36 2.82 16.86
C ASN A 64 -3.57 3.82 16.01
N ILE A 65 -3.64 3.65 14.69
CA ILE A 65 -2.89 4.47 13.73
C ILE A 65 -3.42 5.90 13.61
N SER A 66 -4.68 6.15 14.01
CA SER A 66 -5.27 7.49 13.97
C SER A 66 -4.56 8.46 14.94
N ARG A 67 -3.88 7.95 15.97
CA ARG A 67 -3.17 8.73 16.98
C ARG A 67 -1.68 8.94 16.67
N LEU A 68 -1.16 8.31 15.61
CA LEU A 68 0.24 8.42 15.27
C LEU A 68 0.58 9.80 14.69
N SER A 69 1.75 10.33 15.06
CA SER A 69 2.31 11.51 14.39
C SER A 69 2.60 11.20 12.92
N THR A 70 2.70 12.23 12.08
CA THR A 70 2.94 12.08 10.64
C THR A 70 4.18 11.23 10.35
N LYS A 71 5.28 11.41 11.10
CA LYS A 71 6.51 10.63 10.96
C LYS A 71 6.30 9.16 11.31
N LYS A 72 5.68 8.88 12.47
CA LYS A 72 5.37 7.50 12.90
C LYS A 72 4.40 6.82 11.95
N LEU A 73 3.42 7.54 11.42
CA LEU A 73 2.46 7.01 10.45
C LEU A 73 3.12 6.66 9.11
N ALA A 74 4.10 7.46 8.67
CA ALA A 74 4.87 7.17 7.46
C ALA A 74 5.74 5.92 7.63
N ASP A 75 6.39 5.76 8.79
CA ASP A 75 7.18 4.57 9.13
C ASP A 75 6.29 3.33 9.25
N PHE A 76 5.14 3.45 9.94
CA PHE A 76 4.14 2.38 10.03
C PHE A 76 3.69 1.93 8.63
N ARG A 77 3.29 2.88 7.77
CA ARG A 77 2.87 2.59 6.40
C ARG A 77 3.95 1.85 5.61
N ASN A 78 5.19 2.32 5.69
CA ASN A 78 6.30 1.71 4.96
C ASN A 78 6.53 0.24 5.37
N ARG A 79 6.39 -0.07 6.66
CA ARG A 79 6.69 -1.41 7.20
C ARG A 79 5.52 -2.38 7.14
N HIS A 80 4.28 -1.87 7.29
CA HIS A 80 3.12 -2.73 7.53
C HIS A 80 2.09 -2.75 6.40
N ILE A 81 2.18 -1.82 5.43
CA ILE A 81 1.17 -1.70 4.38
C ILE A 81 1.82 -1.76 3.00
N GLY A 82 1.39 -2.71 2.18
CA GLY A 82 1.74 -2.80 0.76
C GLY A 82 0.66 -2.17 -0.11
N PHE A 83 1.06 -1.29 -1.04
CA PHE A 83 0.13 -0.66 -1.97
C PHE A 83 0.30 -1.16 -3.39
N VAL A 84 -0.81 -1.57 -3.99
CA VAL A 84 -0.93 -1.82 -5.42
C VAL A 84 -1.96 -0.85 -5.99
N PHE A 85 -1.53 0.04 -6.88
CA PHE A 85 -2.39 1.06 -7.48
C PHE A 85 -2.90 0.63 -8.86
N GLN A 86 -4.06 1.14 -9.26
CA GLN A 86 -4.69 0.85 -10.55
C GLN A 86 -3.75 1.15 -11.75
N PHE A 87 -2.98 2.23 -11.70
CA PHE A 87 -2.03 2.63 -12.73
C PHE A 87 -0.58 2.30 -12.37
N HIS A 88 -0.36 1.28 -11.52
CA HIS A 88 0.92 0.73 -11.08
C HIS A 88 1.82 1.75 -10.34
N GLN A 89 1.87 3.00 -10.76
CA GLN A 89 2.68 4.09 -10.20
C GLN A 89 4.15 3.70 -9.98
N LEU A 90 4.73 3.05 -10.98
CA LEU A 90 6.16 2.80 -11.01
C LEU A 90 6.89 4.09 -11.34
N LEU A 91 8.04 4.30 -10.72
CA LEU A 91 8.90 5.44 -10.96
C LEU A 91 9.63 5.22 -12.30
N PRO A 92 9.42 6.08 -13.31
CA PRO A 92 9.87 5.82 -14.68
C PRO A 92 11.39 5.89 -14.85
N GLU A 93 12.09 6.60 -13.95
CA GLU A 93 13.55 6.75 -13.97
C GLU A 93 14.26 5.48 -13.48
N PHE A 94 13.59 4.65 -12.69
CA PHE A 94 14.13 3.47 -12.05
C PHE A 94 13.75 2.19 -12.80
N THR A 95 14.64 1.21 -12.78
CA THR A 95 14.39 -0.15 -13.29
C THR A 95 13.33 -0.88 -12.46
N ALA A 96 12.85 -2.04 -12.95
CA ALA A 96 11.95 -2.91 -12.20
C ALA A 96 12.54 -3.31 -10.84
N LEU A 97 13.81 -3.71 -10.81
CA LEU A 97 14.53 -4.05 -9.59
C LEU A 97 14.57 -2.89 -8.61
N GLU A 98 14.95 -1.71 -9.08
CA GLU A 98 15.06 -0.51 -8.23
C GLU A 98 13.71 -0.06 -7.69
N ASN A 99 12.64 -0.11 -8.50
CA ASN A 99 11.29 0.17 -8.03
C ASN A 99 10.88 -0.72 -6.85
N ILE A 100 11.24 -2.01 -6.87
CA ILE A 100 10.96 -2.94 -5.78
C ILE A 100 11.85 -2.65 -4.56
N MET A 101 13.10 -2.25 -4.77
CA MET A 101 14.04 -1.98 -3.68
C MET A 101 13.68 -0.74 -2.85
N ILE A 102 13.07 0.28 -3.45
CA ILE A 102 12.84 1.60 -2.83
C ILE A 102 12.19 1.51 -1.44
N PRO A 103 11.07 0.79 -1.22
CA PRO A 103 10.47 0.73 0.11
C PRO A 103 11.39 0.10 1.17
N ALA A 104 12.20 -0.89 0.81
CA ALA A 104 13.15 -1.51 1.73
C ALA A 104 14.29 -0.55 2.10
N LEU A 105 14.78 0.23 1.14
CA LEU A 105 15.77 1.27 1.40
C LEU A 105 15.23 2.37 2.30
N ILE A 106 13.96 2.77 2.12
CA ILE A 106 13.28 3.73 3.00
C ILE A 106 13.13 3.16 4.42
N ALA A 107 12.88 1.84 4.56
CA ALA A 107 12.84 1.16 5.86
C ALA A 107 14.19 1.09 6.57
N GLY A 108 15.28 1.47 5.89
CA GLY A 108 16.65 1.47 6.43
C GLY A 108 17.43 0.19 6.14
N GLU A 109 16.91 -0.69 5.27
CA GLU A 109 17.62 -1.90 4.85
C GLU A 109 18.90 -1.55 4.06
N SER A 110 19.93 -2.38 4.18
CA SER A 110 21.12 -2.23 3.36
C SER A 110 20.82 -2.45 1.88
N LYS A 111 21.52 -1.76 0.99
CA LYS A 111 21.37 -1.93 -0.46
C LYS A 111 21.51 -3.40 -0.89
N LYS A 112 22.42 -4.15 -0.24
CA LYS A 112 22.63 -5.58 -0.50
C LYS A 112 21.40 -6.42 -0.11
N ALA A 113 20.83 -6.18 1.06
CA ALA A 113 19.63 -6.89 1.53
C ALA A 113 18.39 -6.55 0.68
N ALA A 114 18.16 -5.25 0.42
CA ALA A 114 17.07 -4.79 -0.42
C ALA A 114 17.15 -5.38 -1.84
N ARG A 115 18.35 -5.42 -2.44
CA ARG A 115 18.57 -6.00 -3.75
C ARG A 115 18.26 -7.49 -3.77
N LYS A 116 18.83 -8.25 -2.82
CA LYS A 116 18.58 -9.69 -2.73
C LYS A 116 17.10 -10.01 -2.64
N ARG A 117 16.38 -9.28 -1.76
CA ARG A 117 14.93 -9.48 -1.60
C ARG A 117 14.15 -9.11 -2.86
N ALA A 118 14.53 -8.05 -3.55
CA ALA A 118 13.88 -7.64 -4.79
C ALA A 118 14.13 -8.65 -5.93
N GLU A 119 15.34 -9.23 -6.03
CA GLU A 119 15.65 -10.29 -7.00
C GLU A 119 14.82 -11.56 -6.73
N GLU A 120 14.69 -12.00 -5.48
CA GLU A 120 13.83 -13.13 -5.08
C GLU A 120 12.35 -12.88 -5.48
N LEU A 121 11.85 -11.66 -5.30
CA LEU A 121 10.48 -11.30 -5.68
C LEU A 121 10.30 -11.24 -7.20
N LEU A 122 11.29 -10.74 -7.95
CA LEU A 122 11.25 -10.75 -9.41
C LEU A 122 11.24 -12.19 -9.95
N GLU A 123 12.05 -13.06 -9.38
CA GLU A 123 12.05 -14.48 -9.75
C GLU A 123 10.69 -15.13 -9.46
N PHE A 124 10.14 -14.92 -8.27
CA PHE A 124 8.81 -15.41 -7.88
C PHE A 124 7.70 -14.92 -8.82
N MET A 125 7.81 -13.69 -9.33
CA MET A 125 6.87 -13.09 -10.29
C MET A 125 7.13 -13.50 -11.76
N GLY A 126 8.16 -14.30 -12.03
CA GLY A 126 8.55 -14.69 -13.40
C GLY A 126 9.12 -13.51 -14.20
N LEU A 127 9.84 -12.59 -13.54
CA LEU A 127 10.37 -11.35 -14.12
C LEU A 127 11.89 -11.19 -13.92
N ALA A 128 12.63 -12.27 -13.62
CA ALA A 128 14.07 -12.20 -13.38
C ALA A 128 14.84 -11.49 -14.51
N GLU A 129 14.51 -11.81 -15.77
CA GLU A 129 15.13 -11.21 -16.96
C GLU A 129 14.69 -9.75 -17.20
N ARG A 130 13.67 -9.27 -16.50
CA ARG A 130 13.15 -7.90 -16.58
C ARG A 130 13.74 -6.97 -15.52
N ALA A 131 14.63 -7.47 -14.65
CA ALA A 131 15.18 -6.72 -13.52
C ALA A 131 15.74 -5.35 -13.92
N CYS A 132 16.46 -5.27 -15.04
CA CYS A 132 17.11 -4.05 -15.54
C CYS A 132 16.21 -3.19 -16.46
N HIS A 133 14.99 -3.63 -16.79
CA HIS A 133 14.10 -2.88 -17.67
C HIS A 133 13.41 -1.74 -16.91
N LYS A 134 13.23 -0.62 -17.58
CA LYS A 134 12.44 0.52 -17.07
C LYS A 134 10.94 0.31 -17.33
N PRO A 135 10.06 1.00 -16.60
CA PRO A 135 8.61 0.85 -16.79
C PRO A 135 8.13 1.02 -18.23
N ALA A 136 8.75 1.90 -19.02
CA ALA A 136 8.40 2.10 -20.42
C ALA A 136 8.63 0.84 -21.30
N GLU A 137 9.54 -0.04 -20.89
CA GLU A 137 9.94 -1.25 -21.60
C GLU A 137 9.15 -2.49 -21.16
N LEU A 138 8.25 -2.33 -20.16
CA LEU A 138 7.43 -3.40 -19.59
C LEU A 138 6.01 -3.35 -20.14
N SER A 139 5.43 -4.51 -20.40
CA SER A 139 4.00 -4.67 -20.69
C SER A 139 3.15 -4.30 -19.47
N GLY A 140 1.83 -4.07 -19.66
CA GLY A 140 0.92 -3.75 -18.55
C GLY A 140 0.91 -4.83 -17.47
N GLY A 141 0.92 -6.10 -17.84
CA GLY A 141 0.96 -7.22 -16.90
C GLY A 141 2.29 -7.33 -16.16
N GLU A 142 3.42 -7.03 -16.80
CA GLU A 142 4.73 -6.98 -16.15
C GLU A 142 4.79 -5.83 -15.15
N LYS A 143 4.31 -4.62 -15.52
CA LYS A 143 4.19 -3.47 -14.60
C LYS A 143 3.37 -3.81 -13.36
N GLN A 144 2.25 -4.51 -13.55
CA GLN A 144 1.40 -4.94 -12.44
C GLN A 144 2.15 -5.88 -11.50
N ARG A 145 2.85 -6.89 -12.04
CA ARG A 145 3.64 -7.82 -11.21
C ARG A 145 4.80 -7.12 -10.49
N VAL A 146 5.47 -6.15 -11.12
CA VAL A 146 6.49 -5.32 -10.45
C VAL A 146 5.86 -4.50 -9.31
N ALA A 147 4.67 -3.92 -9.51
CA ALA A 147 3.97 -3.18 -8.47
C ALA A 147 3.55 -4.07 -7.29
N VAL A 148 3.12 -5.31 -7.56
CA VAL A 148 2.85 -6.32 -6.52
C VAL A 148 4.12 -6.70 -5.77
N ALA A 149 5.22 -6.99 -6.48
CA ALA A 149 6.51 -7.29 -5.86
C ALA A 149 7.00 -6.13 -4.96
N ARG A 150 6.86 -4.88 -5.43
CA ARG A 150 7.17 -3.68 -4.63
C ARG A 150 6.33 -3.61 -3.36
N ALA A 151 5.05 -3.93 -3.43
CA ALA A 151 4.19 -3.95 -2.26
C ALA A 151 4.60 -5.00 -1.22
N LEU A 152 5.19 -6.12 -1.67
CA LEU A 152 5.57 -7.26 -0.82
C LEU A 152 6.99 -7.16 -0.21
N VAL A 153 7.83 -6.21 -0.64
CA VAL A 153 9.26 -6.21 -0.30
C VAL A 153 9.53 -6.14 1.20
N ASN A 154 8.74 -5.36 1.95
CA ASN A 154 8.87 -5.19 3.40
C ASN A 154 8.04 -6.19 4.22
N HIS A 155 7.53 -7.28 3.63
CA HIS A 155 6.68 -8.26 4.30
C HIS A 155 5.48 -7.63 5.03
N PRO A 156 4.65 -6.84 4.34
CA PRO A 156 3.57 -6.09 4.96
C PRO A 156 2.52 -7.00 5.61
N ASP A 157 1.85 -6.49 6.63
CA ASP A 157 0.72 -7.16 7.28
C ASP A 157 -0.57 -7.04 6.47
N VAL A 158 -0.67 -6.01 5.63
CA VAL A 158 -1.84 -5.65 4.81
C VAL A 158 -1.40 -5.28 3.41
N ILE A 159 -2.12 -5.73 2.39
CA ILE A 159 -1.94 -5.35 1.01
C ILE A 159 -3.26 -4.76 0.51
#